data_9e50941f8db3f1803e57fde92a0861ce
#
_entry.id   9e50941f8db3f1803e57fde92a0861ce
#
_cell.length_a   1.000
_cell.length_b   1.000
_cell.length_c   1.000
_cell.angle_alpha   90.00
_cell.angle_beta   90.00
_cell.angle_gamma   90.00
#
_symmetry.space_group_name_H-M   'P 1'
#
loop_
_entity.id
_entity.type
_entity.pdbx_description
1 polymer ?
#
loop_
_entity_poly.entity_id
_entity_poly.type
_entity_poly.pdbx_seq_one_letter_code
_entity_poly.pdbx_strand_id
1 'polypeptide(L)' 'MGKNEAMKGARKAKGLSQDALATAVGVSRQTINAIVKGDYNPTIRLCISICRVLGLTLNDLFWEEEM' A
#
# COMPACT_ATOMS: atom_id res chain seq x y z
N MET A 1 -11.03 -4.39 6.71
CA MET A 1 -10.55 -3.53 5.66
C MET A 1 -10.68 -4.23 4.31
N GLY A 2 -11.22 -3.55 3.32
CA GLY A 2 -11.41 -4.15 2.02
C GLY A 2 -10.15 -4.07 1.16
N LYS A 3 -10.32 -4.36 -0.11
CA LYS A 3 -9.22 -4.27 -1.05
C LYS A 3 -8.73 -2.83 -1.16
N ASN A 4 -7.43 -2.68 -1.34
CA ASN A 4 -6.83 -1.36 -1.43
C ASN A 4 -6.51 -1.04 -2.89
N GLU A 5 -7.54 -0.67 -3.63
CA GLU A 5 -7.40 -0.33 -5.04
C GLU A 5 -6.61 0.95 -5.23
N ALA A 6 -6.70 1.88 -4.29
CA ALA A 6 -5.95 3.12 -4.38
C ALA A 6 -4.45 2.86 -4.35
N MET A 7 -4.02 1.94 -3.49
CA MET A 7 -2.61 1.58 -3.41
C MET A 7 -2.13 0.93 -4.71
N LYS A 8 -2.95 0.05 -5.25
CA LYS A 8 -2.62 -0.62 -6.51
C LYS A 8 -2.49 0.40 -7.64
N GLY A 9 -3.44 1.32 -7.73
CA GLY A 9 -3.40 2.34 -8.77
C GLY A 9 -2.21 3.28 -8.62
N ALA A 10 -1.92 3.70 -7.39
CA ALA A 10 -0.79 4.58 -7.14
C ALA A 10 0.53 3.91 -7.48
N ARG A 11 0.67 2.63 -7.14
CA ARG A 11 1.86 1.87 -7.47
C ARG A 11 2.06 1.80 -8.99
N LYS A 12 1.01 1.50 -9.71
CA LYS A 12 1.09 1.41 -11.17
C LYS A 12 1.40 2.76 -11.80
N ALA A 13 0.84 3.83 -11.24
CA ALA A 13 1.10 5.17 -11.75
C ALA A 13 2.57 5.55 -11.60
N LYS A 14 3.25 4.99 -10.59
CA LYS A 14 4.67 5.22 -10.40
C LYS A 14 5.54 4.24 -11.19
N GLY A 15 4.92 3.29 -11.89
CA GLY A 15 5.67 2.31 -12.64
C GLY A 15 6.36 1.27 -11.77
N LEU A 16 5.87 1.04 -10.55
CA LEU A 16 6.48 0.11 -9.63
C LEU A 16 5.79 -1.24 -9.67
N SER A 17 6.57 -2.31 -9.70
CA SER A 17 6.04 -3.65 -9.53
C SER A 17 5.78 -3.88 -8.04
N GLN A 18 5.03 -4.96 -7.73
CA GLN A 18 4.85 -5.34 -6.34
C GLN A 18 6.17 -5.65 -5.67
N ASP A 19 7.08 -6.30 -6.40
CA ASP A 19 8.42 -6.59 -5.88
C ASP A 19 9.19 -5.32 -5.57
N ALA A 20 9.13 -4.35 -6.47
CA ALA A 20 9.86 -3.10 -6.28
C ALA A 20 9.34 -2.35 -5.06
N LEU A 21 8.02 -2.28 -4.91
CA LEU A 21 7.43 -1.62 -3.75
C LEU A 21 7.80 -2.34 -2.47
N ALA A 22 7.70 -3.68 -2.48
CA ALA A 22 8.04 -4.47 -1.30
C ALA A 22 9.48 -4.23 -0.88
N THR A 23 10.40 -4.24 -1.84
CA THR A 23 11.80 -3.99 -1.54
C THR A 23 12.00 -2.59 -0.97
N ALA A 24 11.32 -1.61 -1.53
CA ALA A 24 11.47 -0.22 -1.09
C ALA A 24 11.01 -0.02 0.35
N VAL A 25 10.00 -0.76 0.79
CA VAL A 25 9.49 -0.62 2.15
C VAL A 25 9.96 -1.72 3.09
N GLY A 26 10.75 -2.66 2.59
CA GLY A 26 11.39 -3.66 3.46
C GLY A 26 10.53 -4.84 3.85
N VAL A 27 9.58 -5.23 3.00
CA VAL A 27 8.75 -6.40 3.26
C VAL A 27 8.74 -7.31 2.04
N SER A 28 8.10 -8.47 2.16
CA SER A 28 8.00 -9.39 1.04
C SER A 28 6.91 -8.94 0.06
N ARG A 29 7.01 -9.44 -1.18
CA ARG A 29 5.96 -9.19 -2.16
C ARG A 29 4.62 -9.74 -1.69
N GLN A 30 4.65 -10.90 -1.01
CA GLN A 30 3.43 -11.49 -0.49
C GLN A 30 2.73 -10.58 0.49
N THR A 31 3.50 -9.85 1.31
CA THR A 31 2.91 -8.90 2.25
C THR A 31 2.20 -7.78 1.50
N ILE A 32 2.83 -7.24 0.47
CA ILE A 32 2.20 -6.18 -0.34
C ILE A 32 0.92 -6.71 -0.98
N ASN A 33 0.98 -7.91 -1.56
CA ASN A 33 -0.19 -8.51 -2.18
C ASN A 33 -1.33 -8.70 -1.19
N ALA A 34 -1.00 -9.15 0.02
CA ALA A 34 -2.01 -9.36 1.06
C ALA A 34 -2.66 -8.05 1.49
N ILE A 35 -1.88 -6.97 1.56
CA ILE A 35 -2.43 -5.66 1.89
C ILE A 35 -3.41 -5.19 0.81
N VAL A 36 -3.03 -5.36 -0.45
CA VAL A 36 -3.88 -4.96 -1.57
C VAL A 36 -5.19 -5.74 -1.56
N LYS A 37 -5.13 -7.03 -1.24
CA LYS A 37 -6.32 -7.86 -1.19
C LYS A 37 -7.21 -7.59 0.03
N GLY A 38 -6.68 -6.92 1.03
CA GLY A 38 -7.40 -6.69 2.27
C GLY A 38 -7.28 -7.82 3.27
N ASP A 39 -6.32 -8.73 3.06
CA ASP A 39 -6.12 -9.89 3.93
C ASP A 39 -5.15 -9.63 5.06
N TYR A 40 -4.50 -8.49 5.07
CA TYR A 40 -3.47 -8.18 6.03
C TYR A 40 -3.58 -6.71 6.46
N ASN A 41 -3.58 -6.49 7.77
CA ASN A 41 -3.63 -5.13 8.31
C ASN A 41 -2.22 -4.66 8.59
N PRO A 42 -1.68 -3.74 7.79
CA PRO A 42 -0.31 -3.28 8.02
C PRO A 42 -0.22 -2.44 9.29
N THR A 43 0.98 -2.43 9.90
CA THR A 43 1.24 -1.54 11.01
C THR A 43 1.21 -0.10 10.48
N ILE A 44 1.02 0.85 11.41
CA ILE A 44 1.02 2.26 11.00
C ILE A 44 2.38 2.64 10.40
N ARG A 45 3.44 2.08 10.93
CA ARG A 45 4.78 2.35 10.42
C ARG A 45 4.92 1.88 8.96
N LEU A 46 4.41 0.70 8.67
CA LEU A 46 4.45 0.20 7.29
C LEU A 46 3.57 1.05 6.38
N CYS A 47 2.41 1.47 6.86
CA CYS A 47 1.54 2.36 6.09
C CYS A 47 2.27 3.65 5.73
N ILE A 48 2.98 4.24 6.68
CA ILE A 48 3.73 5.47 6.43
C ILE A 48 4.81 5.24 5.39
N SER A 49 5.53 4.12 5.48
CA SER A 49 6.57 3.80 4.52
C SER A 49 6.02 3.68 3.11
N ILE A 50 4.90 2.98 2.97
CA ILE A 50 4.26 2.81 1.66
C ILE A 50 3.84 4.18 1.12
N CYS A 51 3.23 5.00 1.95
CA CYS A 51 2.79 6.32 1.54
C CYS A 51 3.95 7.18 1.05
N ARG A 52 5.08 7.12 1.75
CA ARG A 52 6.25 7.88 1.35
C ARG A 52 6.77 7.47 -0.02
N VAL A 53 6.82 6.16 -0.26
CA VAL A 53 7.31 5.66 -1.54
C VAL A 53 6.37 6.08 -2.67
N LEU A 54 5.07 6.06 -2.41
CA LEU A 54 4.08 6.38 -3.43
C LEU A 54 3.76 7.87 -3.52
N GLY A 55 4.28 8.67 -2.61
CA GLY A 55 4.06 10.11 -2.63
C GLY A 55 2.64 10.51 -2.26
N LEU A 56 2.01 9.72 -1.37
CA LEU A 56 0.63 9.96 -0.98
C LEU A 56 0.53 10.04 0.53
N THR A 57 -0.66 10.38 1.02
CA THR A 57 -0.91 10.47 2.44
C THR A 57 -1.63 9.21 2.92
N LEU A 58 -1.70 9.04 4.24
CA LEU A 58 -2.46 7.94 4.82
C LEU A 58 -3.92 8.01 4.43
N ASN A 59 -4.47 9.20 4.34
CA ASN A 59 -5.87 9.37 3.92
C ASN A 59 -6.08 8.84 2.51
N ASP A 60 -5.10 9.03 1.63
CA ASP A 60 -5.24 8.60 0.25
C ASP A 60 -5.27 7.09 0.12
N LEU A 61 -4.53 6.39 0.95
CA LEU A 61 -4.34 4.96 0.78
C LEU A 61 -5.05 4.09 1.80
N PHE A 62 -5.13 4.53 3.04
CA PHE A 62 -5.55 3.64 4.12
C PHE A 62 -6.75 4.12 4.90
N TRP A 63 -7.24 5.30 4.60
CA TRP A 63 -8.40 5.81 5.31
C TRP A 63 -9.65 5.56 4.51
N GLU A 64 -10.60 4.88 5.12
CA GLU A 64 -11.87 4.63 4.45
C GLU A 64 -12.85 5.73 4.78
N GLU A 65 -13.45 6.27 3.74
CA GLU A 65 -14.50 7.25 3.90
C GLU A 65 -15.76 6.55 4.33
N GLU A 66 -16.24 6.89 5.48
CA GLU A 66 -17.49 6.33 6.00
C GLU A 66 -18.61 7.26 5.67
N MET A 67 -19.39 6.90 4.72
CA MET A 67 -20.45 7.83 4.35
C MET A 67 -21.80 7.22 4.63
#